data_69de50279e71fe2882a581f53744dd74
#
_entry.id   69de50279e71fe2882a581f53744dd74
#
_cell.length_a   1.000
_cell.length_b   1.000
_cell.length_c   1.000
_cell.angle_alpha   90.00
_cell.angle_beta   90.00
_cell.angle_gamma   90.00
#
_symmetry.space_group_name_H-M   'P 1'
#
loop_
_entity.id
_entity.type
_entity.pdbx_description
1 polymer ?
#
loop_
_entity_poly.entity_id
_entity_poly.type
_entity_poly.pdbx_seq_one_letter_code
_entity_poly.pdbx_strand_id
1 'polypeptide(L)'
;MKKIAIAMLFSLMFSFQAVAETFTYVVPAGPDGGNGKWAQNFVKQWDKKLQAYGHNMVIRYLPGQQGRKANSEWQKNMSSDPTVVVQSSGGFIGWLTKPDGWAGFDPSKNVDTIGLQLQGTFVFLKSGVNPETDNPAVHIDGGSEVLVDIMGHALMVCGNQSVDETIACMKSTMRLVKGFKGSGERRQAYLVDQLQISRDGFSHKRKTYKDELAAGKTVVWYSHGTVDNDGNMIADPNEPESWFNDAFVARWGEQPSGEFYDAYNLIIKQRSSMGKSVYTMKNNPNKEILIKAWNDVLADKEAMKVLKKKLGKYDWKLGDEAQTITEKVWATLNPDTYLNVIKIRQAFGEKAKIRPELAE
;
A
#
# COMPACT_ATOMS: atom_id res chain seq x y z
N MET A 1 -11.08 -24.65 -76.06
CA MET A 1 -9.90 -24.28 -75.26
C MET A 1 -10.39 -23.51 -74.04
N LYS A 2 -10.55 -24.18 -72.91
CA LYS A 2 -11.04 -23.59 -71.70
C LYS A 2 -9.79 -23.10 -70.90
N LYS A 3 -9.67 -21.76 -70.73
CA LYS A 3 -8.65 -21.17 -69.91
C LYS A 3 -9.11 -21.27 -68.47
N ILE A 4 -8.44 -22.15 -67.72
CA ILE A 4 -8.58 -22.24 -66.24
C ILE A 4 -7.80 -21.08 -65.66
N ALA A 5 -8.49 -20.08 -65.11
CA ALA A 5 -7.90 -19.04 -64.31
C ALA A 5 -7.69 -19.58 -62.91
N ILE A 6 -6.45 -19.91 -62.58
CA ILE A 6 -6.06 -20.21 -61.21
C ILE A 6 -6.00 -18.86 -60.48
N ALA A 7 -7.05 -18.56 -59.74
CA ALA A 7 -7.03 -17.49 -58.75
C ALA A 7 -6.15 -17.97 -57.56
N MET A 8 -4.89 -17.56 -57.55
CA MET A 8 -4.06 -17.62 -56.34
C MET A 8 -4.69 -16.68 -55.35
N LEU A 9 -5.49 -17.24 -54.43
CA LEU A 9 -5.84 -16.58 -53.18
C LEU A 9 -4.55 -16.50 -52.33
N PHE A 10 -3.81 -15.43 -52.50
CA PHE A 10 -2.85 -15.00 -51.50
C PHE A 10 -3.69 -14.58 -50.27
N SER A 11 -4.02 -15.54 -49.41
CA SER A 11 -4.38 -15.26 -48.05
C SER A 11 -3.12 -14.61 -47.41
N LEU A 12 -3.09 -13.30 -47.40
CA LEU A 12 -2.28 -12.51 -46.52
C LEU A 12 -2.70 -12.90 -45.09
N MET A 13 -2.09 -13.98 -44.59
CA MET A 13 -1.98 -14.17 -43.18
C MET A 13 -1.13 -12.98 -42.71
N PHE A 14 -1.79 -11.90 -42.35
CA PHE A 14 -1.23 -10.95 -41.41
C PHE A 14 -1.04 -11.74 -40.10
N SER A 15 0.07 -12.45 -40.03
CA SER A 15 0.64 -12.82 -38.79
C SER A 15 0.85 -11.48 -38.05
N PHE A 16 -0.06 -11.12 -37.15
CA PHE A 16 0.27 -10.18 -36.12
C PHE A 16 1.48 -10.82 -35.39
N GLN A 17 2.66 -10.54 -35.89
CA GLN A 17 3.85 -10.74 -35.11
C GLN A 17 3.65 -9.81 -33.91
N ALA A 18 3.26 -10.40 -32.78
CA ALA A 18 3.26 -9.69 -31.53
C ALA A 18 4.66 -9.12 -31.40
N VAL A 19 4.79 -7.80 -31.53
CA VAL A 19 6.06 -7.13 -31.38
C VAL A 19 6.50 -7.45 -29.96
N ALA A 20 7.67 -8.08 -29.84
CA ALA A 20 8.26 -8.42 -28.55
C ALA A 20 8.51 -7.10 -27.78
N GLU A 21 7.71 -6.85 -26.76
CA GLU A 21 7.86 -5.66 -25.93
C GLU A 21 8.65 -5.97 -24.65
N THR A 22 9.43 -5.01 -24.22
CA THR A 22 10.07 -5.05 -22.91
C THR A 22 9.38 -4.06 -21.98
N PHE A 23 8.63 -4.60 -21.03
CA PHE A 23 7.97 -3.79 -20.01
C PHE A 23 8.96 -3.27 -18.99
N THR A 24 8.77 -2.03 -18.57
CA THR A 24 9.54 -1.41 -17.48
C THR A 24 8.70 -1.35 -16.21
N TYR A 25 9.12 -2.10 -15.19
CA TYR A 25 8.49 -2.10 -13.88
C TYR A 25 9.16 -1.06 -12.96
N VAL A 26 8.52 0.07 -12.75
CA VAL A 26 9.03 1.18 -11.93
C VAL A 26 8.76 0.93 -10.45
N VAL A 27 9.82 0.92 -9.64
CA VAL A 27 9.77 0.68 -8.18
C VAL A 27 10.10 1.97 -7.44
N PRO A 28 9.22 2.46 -6.54
CA PRO A 28 9.42 3.69 -5.78
C PRO A 28 10.36 3.53 -4.57
N ALA A 29 11.27 2.58 -4.63
CA ALA A 29 12.21 2.28 -3.55
C ALA A 29 13.53 1.75 -4.11
N GLY A 30 14.56 1.71 -3.30
CA GLY A 30 15.79 0.98 -3.64
C GLY A 30 15.61 -0.54 -3.54
N PRO A 31 16.55 -1.32 -4.11
CA PRO A 31 16.47 -2.78 -4.16
C PRO A 31 16.38 -3.45 -2.78
N ASP A 32 16.98 -2.87 -1.76
CA ASP A 32 17.03 -3.42 -0.40
C ASP A 32 15.81 -3.09 0.45
N GLY A 33 14.98 -2.15 0.03
CA GLY A 33 13.73 -1.79 0.69
C GLY A 33 12.64 -2.85 0.52
N GLY A 34 11.58 -2.77 1.34
CA GLY A 34 10.46 -3.73 1.29
C GLY A 34 9.80 -3.82 -0.09
N ASN A 35 9.59 -2.69 -0.77
CA ASN A 35 9.04 -2.64 -2.12
C ASN A 35 10.03 -3.18 -3.17
N GLY A 36 11.32 -2.88 -3.02
CA GLY A 36 12.35 -3.40 -3.91
C GLY A 36 12.49 -4.92 -3.81
N LYS A 37 12.55 -5.46 -2.60
CA LYS A 37 12.60 -6.93 -2.36
C LYS A 37 11.34 -7.62 -2.86
N TRP A 38 10.19 -6.98 -2.72
CA TRP A 38 8.94 -7.50 -3.28
C TRP A 38 9.04 -7.57 -4.81
N ALA A 39 9.42 -6.47 -5.45
CA ALA A 39 9.55 -6.41 -6.90
C ALA A 39 10.53 -7.46 -7.43
N GLN A 40 11.72 -7.61 -6.84
CA GLN A 40 12.71 -8.62 -7.26
C GLN A 40 12.15 -10.05 -7.24
N ASN A 41 11.35 -10.38 -6.23
CA ASN A 41 10.81 -11.73 -6.13
C ASN A 41 9.59 -11.92 -7.03
N PHE A 42 8.70 -10.94 -7.10
CA PHE A 42 7.46 -11.04 -7.87
C PHE A 42 7.72 -10.87 -9.37
N VAL A 43 8.41 -9.81 -9.78
CA VAL A 43 8.68 -9.51 -11.19
C VAL A 43 9.47 -10.65 -11.86
N LYS A 44 10.37 -11.31 -11.13
CA LYS A 44 11.05 -12.50 -11.65
C LYS A 44 10.09 -13.62 -12.07
N GLN A 45 8.99 -13.83 -11.36
CA GLN A 45 7.99 -14.83 -11.72
C GLN A 45 7.08 -14.30 -12.85
N TRP A 46 6.73 -13.02 -12.78
CA TRP A 46 5.89 -12.39 -13.78
C TRP A 46 6.58 -12.29 -15.15
N ASP A 47 7.85 -11.91 -15.18
CA ASP A 47 8.69 -11.91 -16.40
C ASP A 47 8.73 -13.28 -17.07
N LYS A 48 8.93 -14.37 -16.31
CA LYS A 48 8.88 -15.73 -16.87
C LYS A 48 7.56 -16.06 -17.56
N LYS A 49 6.44 -15.55 -17.05
CA LYS A 49 5.14 -15.77 -17.68
C LYS A 49 4.95 -14.86 -18.89
N LEU A 50 5.45 -13.62 -18.85
CA LEU A 50 5.45 -12.72 -20.00
C LEU A 50 6.30 -13.26 -21.15
N GLN A 51 7.44 -13.90 -20.86
CA GLN A 51 8.27 -14.53 -21.90
C GLN A 51 7.53 -15.62 -22.68
N ALA A 52 6.60 -16.34 -22.06
CA ALA A 52 5.75 -17.30 -22.75
C ALA A 52 4.80 -16.62 -23.77
N TYR A 53 4.59 -15.33 -23.66
CA TYR A 53 3.82 -14.50 -24.59
C TYR A 53 4.69 -13.63 -25.51
N GLY A 54 6.00 -13.85 -25.50
CA GLY A 54 6.96 -13.13 -26.34
C GLY A 54 7.39 -11.76 -25.79
N HIS A 55 7.09 -11.46 -24.50
CA HIS A 55 7.44 -10.21 -23.85
C HIS A 55 8.45 -10.43 -22.74
N ASN A 56 9.08 -9.34 -22.28
CA ASN A 56 10.00 -9.34 -21.13
C ASN A 56 9.61 -8.24 -20.15
N MET A 57 10.12 -8.31 -18.91
CA MET A 57 9.95 -7.25 -17.92
C MET A 57 11.24 -6.97 -17.17
N VAL A 58 11.63 -5.71 -17.10
CA VAL A 58 12.81 -5.24 -16.37
C VAL A 58 12.41 -4.31 -15.22
N ILE A 59 13.19 -4.32 -14.14
CA ILE A 59 12.96 -3.46 -12.98
C ILE A 59 13.77 -2.18 -13.09
N ARG A 60 13.10 -1.03 -12.92
CA ARG A 60 13.72 0.29 -12.78
C ARG A 60 13.47 0.84 -11.39
N TYR A 61 14.52 1.00 -10.58
CA TYR A 61 14.43 1.58 -9.26
C TYR A 61 14.52 3.11 -9.32
N LEU A 62 13.55 3.80 -8.73
CA LEU A 62 13.51 5.26 -8.60
C LEU A 62 13.28 5.65 -7.13
N PRO A 63 14.26 5.41 -6.24
CA PRO A 63 14.11 5.73 -4.83
C PRO A 63 14.13 7.26 -4.61
N GLY A 64 13.52 7.68 -3.52
CA GLY A 64 13.55 9.06 -3.05
C GLY A 64 12.20 9.60 -2.64
N GLN A 65 12.22 10.57 -1.74
CA GLN A 65 11.04 11.28 -1.24
C GLN A 65 9.90 10.33 -0.80
N GLN A 66 10.23 9.20 -0.17
CA GLN A 66 9.26 8.19 0.27
C GLN A 66 8.40 7.62 -0.90
N GLY A 67 9.01 7.42 -2.06
CA GLY A 67 8.35 6.93 -3.28
C GLY A 67 7.75 8.02 -4.18
N ARG A 68 7.66 9.28 -3.73
CA ARG A 68 7.09 10.38 -4.52
C ARG A 68 7.87 10.63 -5.81
N LYS A 69 9.22 10.53 -5.75
CA LYS A 69 10.06 10.74 -6.94
C LYS A 69 9.66 9.82 -8.09
N ALA A 70 9.50 8.53 -7.82
CA ALA A 70 9.15 7.55 -8.87
C ALA A 70 7.82 7.88 -9.53
N ASN A 71 6.85 8.25 -8.73
CA ASN A 71 5.50 8.48 -9.23
C ASN A 71 5.38 9.84 -9.93
N SER A 72 6.03 10.89 -9.42
CA SER A 72 6.11 12.17 -10.13
C SER A 72 6.81 12.01 -11.47
N GLU A 73 7.88 11.22 -11.51
CA GLU A 73 8.59 10.90 -12.73
C GLU A 73 7.72 10.10 -13.70
N TRP A 74 7.04 9.07 -13.19
CA TRP A 74 6.12 8.29 -14.01
C TRP A 74 4.99 9.16 -14.57
N GLN A 75 4.34 9.95 -13.74
CA GLN A 75 3.23 10.80 -14.15
C GLN A 75 3.65 11.81 -15.23
N LYS A 76 4.83 12.41 -15.09
CA LYS A 76 5.32 13.46 -16.02
C LYS A 76 5.84 12.90 -17.33
N ASN A 77 6.55 11.77 -17.28
CA ASN A 77 7.41 11.35 -18.37
C ASN A 77 7.10 9.94 -18.90
N MET A 78 6.29 9.14 -18.21
CA MET A 78 6.09 7.73 -18.54
C MET A 78 4.60 7.31 -18.56
N SER A 79 3.69 8.16 -18.14
CA SER A 79 2.26 7.81 -18.00
C SER A 79 1.53 7.67 -19.34
N SER A 80 2.16 7.99 -20.44
CA SER A 80 1.67 7.74 -21.81
C SER A 80 2.36 6.57 -22.51
N ASP A 81 3.33 5.92 -21.85
CA ASP A 81 4.04 4.77 -22.41
C ASP A 81 3.33 3.47 -22.01
N PRO A 82 2.77 2.71 -22.98
CA PRO A 82 2.04 1.48 -22.70
C PRO A 82 2.93 0.35 -22.18
N THR A 83 4.25 0.47 -22.28
CA THR A 83 5.19 -0.53 -21.78
C THR A 83 5.63 -0.27 -20.35
N VAL A 84 5.18 0.82 -19.72
CA VAL A 84 5.57 1.17 -18.36
C VAL A 84 4.47 0.86 -17.36
N VAL A 85 4.82 0.10 -16.34
CA VAL A 85 3.99 -0.15 -15.15
C VAL A 85 4.68 0.39 -13.91
N VAL A 86 3.92 0.91 -12.97
CA VAL A 86 4.46 1.51 -11.74
C VAL A 86 3.89 0.82 -10.51
N GLN A 87 4.76 0.52 -9.56
CA GLN A 87 4.35 0.07 -8.24
C GLN A 87 4.03 1.27 -7.35
N SER A 88 2.92 1.23 -6.66
CA SER A 88 2.65 2.17 -5.58
C SER A 88 3.39 1.80 -4.30
N SER A 89 3.34 2.70 -3.34
CA SER A 89 3.78 2.44 -1.96
C SER A 89 2.79 3.06 -1.00
N GLY A 90 2.72 2.56 0.24
CA GLY A 90 1.85 3.14 1.26
C GLY A 90 2.15 4.62 1.58
N GLY A 91 3.34 5.12 1.19
CA GLY A 91 3.68 6.54 1.24
C GLY A 91 2.89 7.43 0.25
N PHE A 92 2.19 6.82 -0.67
CA PHE A 92 1.35 7.45 -1.68
C PHE A 92 0.31 8.41 -1.09
N ILE A 93 -0.29 8.02 0.01
CA ILE A 93 -1.33 8.80 0.69
C ILE A 93 -0.81 10.13 1.23
N GLY A 94 0.46 10.17 1.64
CA GLY A 94 1.12 11.40 2.07
C GLY A 94 1.12 12.50 1.02
N TRP A 95 0.91 12.17 -0.22
CA TRP A 95 0.92 13.11 -1.33
C TRP A 95 -0.35 13.88 -1.50
N LEU A 96 -1.45 13.28 -1.13
CA LEU A 96 -2.73 13.95 -1.15
C LEU A 96 -2.72 15.21 -0.26
N THR A 97 -1.89 15.23 0.78
CA THR A 97 -1.82 16.31 1.76
C THR A 97 -0.56 17.16 1.68
N LYS A 98 0.37 16.89 0.74
CA LYS A 98 1.62 17.67 0.60
C LYS A 98 1.50 18.72 -0.52
N PRO A 99 2.12 19.90 -0.36
CA PRO A 99 2.03 20.99 -1.33
C PRO A 99 2.53 20.63 -2.73
N ASP A 100 3.51 19.73 -2.80
CA ASP A 100 4.13 19.18 -3.98
C ASP A 100 3.54 17.81 -4.38
N GLY A 101 2.36 17.52 -3.86
CA GLY A 101 1.62 16.30 -4.16
C GLY A 101 1.18 16.24 -5.63
N TRP A 102 0.57 15.17 -6.00
CA TRP A 102 0.16 14.88 -7.38
C TRP A 102 -0.97 15.78 -7.81
N ALA A 103 -0.65 16.96 -8.30
CA ALA A 103 -1.66 17.84 -8.86
C ALA A 103 -2.50 17.07 -9.90
N GLY A 104 -3.80 16.92 -9.63
CA GLY A 104 -4.74 16.27 -10.53
C GLY A 104 -4.61 14.75 -10.67
N PHE A 105 -3.78 14.06 -9.90
CA PHE A 105 -3.71 12.59 -9.98
C PHE A 105 -4.74 11.91 -9.07
N ASP A 106 -5.61 11.19 -9.68
CA ASP A 106 -6.62 10.35 -9.05
C ASP A 106 -6.47 8.92 -9.59
N PRO A 107 -6.03 7.94 -8.78
CA PRO A 107 -5.86 6.57 -9.23
C PRO A 107 -7.13 5.93 -9.77
N SER A 108 -8.31 6.38 -9.35
CA SER A 108 -9.57 5.87 -9.88
C SER A 108 -9.84 6.32 -11.32
N LYS A 109 -9.25 7.46 -11.73
CA LYS A 109 -9.53 8.09 -13.04
C LYS A 109 -8.37 8.02 -14.02
N ASN A 110 -7.14 8.16 -13.52
CA ASN A 110 -5.98 8.42 -14.36
C ASN A 110 -5.16 7.19 -14.71
N VAL A 111 -5.45 6.04 -14.11
CA VAL A 111 -4.72 4.79 -14.35
C VAL A 111 -5.64 3.59 -14.52
N ASP A 112 -5.09 2.54 -15.11
CA ASP A 112 -5.63 1.19 -15.00
C ASP A 112 -4.87 0.43 -13.91
N THR A 113 -5.61 -0.17 -12.99
CA THR A 113 -5.05 -1.03 -11.96
C THR A 113 -4.82 -2.43 -12.54
N ILE A 114 -3.57 -2.86 -12.60
CA ILE A 114 -3.22 -4.22 -13.03
C ILE A 114 -3.49 -5.21 -11.91
N GLY A 115 -3.07 -4.86 -10.68
CA GLY A 115 -3.31 -5.71 -9.53
C GLY A 115 -3.05 -5.02 -8.20
N LEU A 116 -3.74 -5.51 -7.19
CA LEU A 116 -3.58 -5.14 -5.80
C LEU A 116 -3.02 -6.32 -5.01
N GLN A 117 -2.20 -6.00 -4.02
CA GLN A 117 -1.72 -6.95 -3.06
C GLN A 117 -2.17 -6.52 -1.67
N LEU A 118 -3.29 -7.06 -1.24
CA LEU A 118 -3.92 -6.69 0.00
C LEU A 118 -3.30 -7.47 1.18
N GLN A 119 -2.94 -6.75 2.22
CA GLN A 119 -2.42 -7.32 3.46
C GLN A 119 -2.55 -6.33 4.60
N GLY A 120 -3.01 -6.82 5.72
CA GLY A 120 -3.00 -6.09 6.98
C GLY A 120 -1.58 -5.81 7.49
N THR A 121 -1.49 -4.85 8.39
CA THR A 121 -0.28 -4.56 9.14
C THR A 121 -0.59 -4.56 10.63
N PHE A 122 0.40 -4.94 11.43
CA PHE A 122 0.28 -5.12 12.87
C PHE A 122 0.98 -4.00 13.61
N VAL A 123 0.37 -3.56 14.69
CA VAL A 123 1.00 -2.68 15.67
C VAL A 123 1.43 -3.53 16.85
N PHE A 124 2.69 -3.42 17.20
CA PHE A 124 3.33 -4.13 18.29
C PHE A 124 3.57 -3.20 19.46
N LEU A 125 3.27 -3.67 20.67
CA LEU A 125 3.52 -2.98 21.91
C LEU A 125 4.47 -3.82 22.76
N LYS A 126 5.45 -3.18 23.42
CA LYS A 126 6.29 -3.84 24.42
C LYS A 126 5.45 -4.29 25.60
N SER A 127 5.66 -5.52 26.04
CA SER A 127 4.96 -6.08 27.19
C SER A 127 5.28 -5.27 28.46
N GLY A 128 4.25 -5.08 29.30
CA GLY A 128 4.36 -4.28 30.52
C GLY A 128 4.25 -2.77 30.32
N VAL A 129 4.21 -2.28 29.08
CA VAL A 129 3.98 -0.86 28.79
C VAL A 129 2.48 -0.58 28.85
N ASN A 130 2.09 0.38 29.70
CA ASN A 130 0.74 0.94 29.67
C ASN A 130 0.71 2.14 28.71
N PRO A 131 0.02 2.04 27.56
CA PRO A 131 0.04 3.09 26.56
C PRO A 131 -0.65 4.39 27.00
N GLU A 132 -1.39 4.39 28.12
CA GLU A 132 -2.06 5.59 28.66
C GLU A 132 -1.17 6.40 29.59
N THR A 133 -0.34 5.73 30.36
CA THR A 133 0.40 6.37 31.48
C THR A 133 1.90 6.44 31.24
N ASP A 134 2.47 5.53 30.46
CA ASP A 134 3.92 5.40 30.33
C ASP A 134 4.51 6.29 29.22
N ASN A 135 3.68 7.06 28.54
CA ASN A 135 4.09 7.95 27.44
C ASN A 135 5.04 7.23 26.44
N PRO A 136 4.61 6.14 25.83
CA PRO A 136 5.48 5.29 25.03
C PRO A 136 6.07 6.02 23.82
N ALA A 137 7.32 5.68 23.50
CA ALA A 137 7.98 6.22 22.32
C ALA A 137 7.45 5.58 21.04
N VAL A 138 7.00 6.43 20.13
CA VAL A 138 6.45 6.05 18.81
C VAL A 138 7.22 6.79 17.73
N HIS A 139 7.53 6.09 16.66
CA HIS A 139 8.19 6.70 15.49
C HIS A 139 7.24 7.59 14.70
N ILE A 140 7.70 8.80 14.32
CA ILE A 140 6.90 9.76 13.52
C ILE A 140 7.51 10.12 12.16
N ASP A 141 8.70 9.66 11.83
CA ASP A 141 9.33 10.02 10.55
C ASP A 141 8.71 9.27 9.36
N GLY A 142 8.60 9.94 8.25
CA GLY A 142 8.48 9.28 6.98
C GLY A 142 7.14 9.33 6.29
N GLY A 143 6.20 10.14 6.73
CA GLY A 143 4.97 10.39 5.95
C GLY A 143 3.75 9.62 6.43
N SER A 144 2.75 9.51 5.55
CA SER A 144 1.41 9.01 5.85
C SER A 144 1.33 7.60 6.43
N GLU A 145 2.32 6.75 6.18
CA GLU A 145 2.33 5.40 6.78
C GLU A 145 2.41 5.45 8.31
N VAL A 146 3.14 6.43 8.83
CA VAL A 146 3.31 6.62 10.27
C VAL A 146 2.10 7.31 10.88
N LEU A 147 1.46 8.21 10.14
CA LEU A 147 0.25 8.89 10.62
C LEU A 147 -0.85 7.91 11.00
N VAL A 148 -1.05 6.87 10.20
CA VAL A 148 -2.05 5.84 10.50
C VAL A 148 -1.77 5.13 11.82
N ASP A 149 -0.49 4.83 12.09
CA ASP A 149 -0.10 4.15 13.33
C ASP A 149 -0.36 5.06 14.54
N ILE A 150 -0.06 6.35 14.41
CA ILE A 150 -0.30 7.36 15.44
C ILE A 150 -1.80 7.55 15.67
N MET A 151 -2.60 7.64 14.60
CA MET A 151 -4.04 7.80 14.72
C MET A 151 -4.70 6.57 15.34
N GLY A 152 -4.30 5.37 14.93
CA GLY A 152 -4.79 4.14 15.56
C GLY A 152 -4.42 4.06 17.03
N HIS A 153 -3.18 4.45 17.42
CA HIS A 153 -2.79 4.55 18.83
C HIS A 153 -3.68 5.54 19.58
N ALA A 154 -3.91 6.72 19.02
CA ALA A 154 -4.75 7.74 19.65
C ALA A 154 -6.16 7.22 19.93
N LEU A 155 -6.80 6.60 18.96
CA LEU A 155 -8.12 5.99 19.14
C LEU A 155 -8.12 4.92 20.22
N MET A 156 -7.10 4.05 20.24
CA MET A 156 -6.96 3.02 21.26
C MET A 156 -6.81 3.58 22.66
N VAL A 157 -6.17 4.75 22.84
CA VAL A 157 -5.90 5.36 24.15
C VAL A 157 -6.97 6.37 24.55
N CYS A 158 -7.49 7.14 23.60
CA CYS A 158 -8.35 8.29 23.85
C CYS A 158 -9.84 8.00 23.57
N GLY A 159 -10.18 6.92 22.88
CA GLY A 159 -11.55 6.59 22.52
C GLY A 159 -12.14 7.50 21.45
N ASN A 160 -13.47 7.52 21.39
CA ASN A 160 -14.24 8.36 20.48
C ASN A 160 -14.33 9.80 21.01
N GLN A 161 -13.43 10.66 20.60
CA GLN A 161 -13.39 12.07 20.95
C GLN A 161 -13.39 12.95 19.70
N SER A 162 -13.59 14.25 19.85
CA SER A 162 -13.40 15.23 18.77
C SER A 162 -11.96 15.22 18.26
N VAL A 163 -11.73 15.76 17.08
CA VAL A 163 -10.37 15.84 16.49
C VAL A 163 -9.42 16.61 17.41
N ASP A 164 -9.86 17.70 18.00
CA ASP A 164 -9.02 18.53 18.86
C ASP A 164 -8.68 17.86 20.20
N GLU A 165 -9.65 17.24 20.83
CA GLU A 165 -9.44 16.47 22.07
C GLU A 165 -8.53 15.28 21.85
N THR A 166 -8.72 14.56 20.73
CA THR A 166 -7.85 13.44 20.39
C THR A 166 -6.41 13.90 20.11
N ILE A 167 -6.22 15.03 19.41
CA ILE A 167 -4.88 15.62 19.21
C ILE A 167 -4.23 16.00 20.54
N ALA A 168 -4.98 16.59 21.46
CA ALA A 168 -4.48 16.95 22.79
C ALA A 168 -4.07 15.68 23.59
N CYS A 169 -4.94 14.66 23.58
CA CYS A 169 -4.69 13.37 24.18
C CYS A 169 -3.44 12.68 23.59
N MET A 170 -3.30 12.65 22.27
CA MET A 170 -2.10 12.10 21.61
C MET A 170 -0.81 12.76 22.11
N LYS A 171 -0.81 14.09 22.23
CA LYS A 171 0.38 14.85 22.68
C LYS A 171 0.73 14.58 24.13
N SER A 172 -0.23 14.22 24.96
CA SER A 172 -0.01 13.90 26.37
C SER A 172 0.34 12.44 26.62
N THR A 173 -0.06 11.53 25.74
CA THR A 173 0.03 10.08 25.96
C THR A 173 1.13 9.38 25.16
N MET A 174 1.84 10.08 24.26
CA MET A 174 2.91 9.48 23.46
C MET A 174 4.09 10.41 23.23
N ARG A 175 5.29 9.83 23.22
CA ARG A 175 6.52 10.51 22.86
C ARG A 175 6.89 10.22 21.41
N LEU A 176 6.88 11.26 20.58
CA LEU A 176 7.17 11.14 19.15
C LEU A 176 8.68 11.20 18.89
N VAL A 177 9.22 10.17 18.26
CA VAL A 177 10.66 10.04 17.97
C VAL A 177 10.89 10.16 16.48
N LYS A 178 11.85 11.01 16.08
CA LYS A 178 12.25 11.26 14.68
C LYS A 178 13.68 10.76 14.43
N GLY A 179 14.08 10.70 13.15
CA GLY A 179 15.48 10.47 12.75
C GLY A 179 15.75 9.10 12.11
N PHE A 180 14.76 8.25 11.95
CA PHE A 180 14.93 6.96 11.30
C PHE A 180 14.84 7.06 9.77
N LYS A 181 15.85 6.56 9.07
CA LYS A 181 15.89 6.57 7.60
C LYS A 181 14.94 5.55 6.95
N GLY A 182 14.44 4.60 7.72
CA GLY A 182 13.52 3.60 7.18
C GLY A 182 13.08 2.54 8.19
N SER A 183 12.23 1.62 7.73
CA SER A 183 11.64 0.57 8.56
C SER A 183 12.66 -0.38 9.22
N GLY A 184 13.85 -0.53 8.62
CA GLY A 184 14.93 -1.33 9.20
C GLY A 184 15.46 -0.73 10.51
N GLU A 185 15.84 0.55 10.48
CA GLU A 185 16.34 1.26 11.67
C GLU A 185 15.27 1.34 12.77
N ARG A 186 14.03 1.66 12.39
CA ARG A 186 12.90 1.66 13.32
C ARG A 186 12.71 0.31 14.01
N ARG A 187 12.82 -0.80 13.28
CA ARG A 187 12.74 -2.14 13.86
C ARG A 187 13.86 -2.40 14.86
N GLN A 188 15.09 -2.03 14.52
CA GLN A 188 16.20 -2.16 15.44
C GLN A 188 15.96 -1.32 16.71
N ALA A 189 15.55 -0.07 16.57
CA ALA A 189 15.22 0.79 17.71
C ALA A 189 14.13 0.18 18.62
N TYR A 190 13.13 -0.49 18.04
CA TYR A 190 12.12 -1.21 18.82
C TYR A 190 12.71 -2.44 19.53
N LEU A 191 13.54 -3.23 18.86
CA LEU A 191 14.13 -4.43 19.46
C LEU A 191 15.09 -4.11 20.61
N VAL A 192 15.70 -2.93 20.60
CA VAL A 192 16.59 -2.45 21.69
C VAL A 192 15.90 -1.43 22.61
N ASP A 193 14.58 -1.44 22.68
CA ASP A 193 13.72 -0.68 23.62
C ASP A 193 13.81 0.85 23.49
N GLN A 194 14.36 1.37 22.40
CA GLN A 194 14.29 2.81 22.09
C GLN A 194 12.90 3.27 21.67
N LEU A 195 12.11 2.35 21.11
CA LEU A 195 10.70 2.52 20.80
C LEU A 195 9.90 1.46 21.56
N GLN A 196 8.76 1.83 22.11
CA GLN A 196 7.83 0.92 22.77
C GLN A 196 6.68 0.48 21.88
N ILE A 197 6.44 1.23 20.80
CA ILE A 197 5.44 0.90 19.78
C ILE A 197 6.10 0.82 18.41
N SER A 198 5.79 -0.22 17.67
CA SER A 198 6.28 -0.42 16.30
C SER A 198 5.19 -1.01 15.42
N ARG A 199 5.36 -0.90 14.11
CA ARG A 199 4.45 -1.46 13.13
C ARG A 199 5.20 -2.21 12.05
N ASP A 200 4.68 -3.34 11.65
CA ASP A 200 5.19 -4.08 10.50
C ASP A 200 4.12 -4.99 9.85
N GLY A 201 4.43 -5.47 8.64
CA GLY A 201 3.61 -6.43 7.94
C GLY A 201 3.84 -7.87 8.40
N PHE A 202 2.99 -8.75 7.88
CA PHE A 202 2.93 -10.17 8.18
C PHE A 202 4.28 -10.91 8.14
N SER A 203 5.12 -10.64 7.13
CA SER A 203 6.42 -11.33 7.01
C SER A 203 7.37 -11.00 8.16
N HIS A 204 7.30 -9.77 8.69
CA HIS A 204 8.11 -9.36 9.83
C HIS A 204 7.57 -9.87 11.16
N LYS A 205 6.23 -9.95 11.33
CA LYS A 205 5.62 -10.64 12.48
C LYS A 205 6.20 -12.04 12.64
N ARG A 206 6.26 -12.78 11.53
CA ARG A 206 6.74 -14.19 11.53
C ARG A 206 8.25 -14.37 11.60
N LYS A 207 9.03 -13.38 11.23
CA LYS A 207 10.49 -13.50 11.17
C LYS A 207 11.20 -12.67 12.22
N THR A 208 10.90 -11.38 12.26
CA THR A 208 11.63 -10.41 13.09
C THR A 208 11.12 -10.39 14.53
N TYR A 209 9.80 -10.45 14.70
CA TYR A 209 9.16 -10.38 16.02
C TYR A 209 8.84 -11.75 16.61
N LYS A 210 9.13 -12.85 15.91
CA LYS A 210 8.77 -14.21 16.32
C LYS A 210 9.27 -14.53 17.74
N ASP A 211 10.54 -14.29 17.97
CA ASP A 211 11.18 -14.65 19.23
C ASP A 211 10.75 -13.71 20.37
N GLU A 212 10.56 -12.43 20.09
CA GLU A 212 10.02 -11.44 21.03
C GLU A 212 8.57 -11.78 21.44
N LEU A 213 7.74 -12.19 20.47
CA LEU A 213 6.36 -12.64 20.72
C LEU A 213 6.34 -13.93 21.53
N ALA A 214 7.16 -14.92 21.15
CA ALA A 214 7.25 -16.20 21.84
C ALA A 214 7.77 -16.06 23.29
N ALA A 215 8.67 -15.11 23.51
CA ALA A 215 9.21 -14.79 24.84
C ALA A 215 8.28 -13.90 25.69
N GLY A 216 7.13 -13.48 25.14
CA GLY A 216 6.21 -12.58 25.82
C GLY A 216 6.75 -11.17 26.06
N LYS A 217 7.82 -10.76 25.37
CA LYS A 217 8.40 -9.41 25.47
C LYS A 217 7.66 -8.36 24.63
N THR A 218 6.90 -8.84 23.67
CA THR A 218 6.11 -8.03 22.74
C THR A 218 4.75 -8.67 22.57
N VAL A 219 3.72 -7.88 22.41
CA VAL A 219 2.37 -8.32 22.04
C VAL A 219 1.95 -7.67 20.73
N VAL A 220 1.10 -8.34 19.97
CA VAL A 220 0.35 -7.68 18.91
C VAL A 220 -0.77 -6.90 19.62
N TRP A 221 -0.67 -5.58 19.57
CA TRP A 221 -1.67 -4.73 20.21
C TRP A 221 -2.95 -4.70 19.38
N TYR A 222 -2.81 -4.42 18.08
CA TYR A 222 -3.89 -4.56 17.10
C TYR A 222 -3.34 -4.72 15.69
N SER A 223 -4.19 -5.13 14.76
CA SER A 223 -3.94 -5.08 13.34
C SER A 223 -4.85 -4.05 12.66
N HIS A 224 -4.34 -3.36 11.65
CA HIS A 224 -5.17 -2.40 10.91
C HIS A 224 -6.21 -3.09 10.01
N GLY A 225 -6.13 -4.41 9.82
CA GLY A 225 -6.98 -5.11 8.86
C GLY A 225 -6.60 -4.85 7.40
N THR A 226 -7.51 -5.15 6.51
CA THR A 226 -7.38 -4.97 5.05
C THR A 226 -8.69 -4.41 4.48
N VAL A 227 -8.79 -4.28 3.16
CA VAL A 227 -10.04 -3.88 2.49
C VAL A 227 -10.69 -5.07 1.78
N ASP A 228 -12.00 -5.11 1.78
CA ASP A 228 -12.79 -6.04 0.99
C ASP A 228 -12.99 -5.54 -0.47
N ASN A 229 -13.78 -6.26 -1.25
CA ASN A 229 -14.09 -5.91 -2.64
C ASN A 229 -14.98 -4.65 -2.75
N ASP A 230 -15.58 -4.22 -1.66
CA ASP A 230 -16.38 -3.00 -1.58
C ASP A 230 -15.59 -1.80 -1.06
N GLY A 231 -14.29 -2.00 -0.78
CA GLY A 231 -13.40 -0.97 -0.24
C GLY A 231 -13.64 -0.68 1.25
N ASN A 232 -14.35 -1.54 1.96
CA ASN A 232 -14.54 -1.42 3.40
C ASN A 232 -13.41 -2.09 4.17
N MET A 233 -13.07 -1.53 5.34
CA MET A 233 -12.10 -2.16 6.23
C MET A 233 -12.69 -3.42 6.87
N ILE A 234 -11.93 -4.50 6.78
CA ILE A 234 -12.24 -5.79 7.41
C ILE A 234 -11.00 -6.34 8.14
N ALA A 235 -11.20 -7.30 9.02
CA ALA A 235 -10.11 -8.10 9.56
C ALA A 235 -9.32 -8.76 8.41
N ASP A 236 -7.99 -8.87 8.54
CA ASP A 236 -7.20 -9.58 7.54
C ASP A 236 -7.54 -11.08 7.57
N PRO A 237 -8.06 -11.68 6.48
CA PRO A 237 -8.46 -13.10 6.48
C PRO A 237 -7.33 -14.08 6.82
N ASN A 238 -6.08 -13.66 6.65
CA ASN A 238 -4.92 -14.48 7.00
C ASN A 238 -4.49 -14.37 8.46
N GLU A 239 -4.90 -13.31 9.14
CA GLU A 239 -4.59 -13.01 10.55
C GLU A 239 -5.74 -12.16 11.14
N PRO A 240 -6.92 -12.76 11.37
CA PRO A 240 -8.09 -12.01 11.82
C PRO A 240 -8.00 -11.53 13.27
N GLU A 241 -7.13 -12.18 14.05
CA GLU A 241 -6.99 -11.83 15.47
C GLU A 241 -6.45 -10.41 15.62
N SER A 242 -6.87 -9.77 16.69
CA SER A 242 -6.43 -8.41 17.06
C SER A 242 -6.81 -7.34 16.03
N TRP A 243 -7.87 -7.52 15.24
CA TRP A 243 -8.36 -6.47 14.37
C TRP A 243 -8.71 -5.22 15.17
N PHE A 244 -8.38 -4.04 14.60
CA PHE A 244 -8.49 -2.75 15.27
C PHE A 244 -9.88 -2.51 15.87
N ASN A 245 -10.95 -2.73 15.09
CA ASN A 245 -12.30 -2.46 15.59
C ASN A 245 -12.66 -3.42 16.75
N ASP A 246 -12.28 -4.70 16.66
CA ASP A 246 -12.54 -5.65 17.75
C ASP A 246 -11.74 -5.29 19.01
N ALA A 247 -10.47 -4.88 18.84
CA ALA A 247 -9.63 -4.43 19.93
C ALA A 247 -10.19 -3.15 20.57
N PHE A 248 -10.70 -2.23 19.75
CA PHE A 248 -11.35 -1.01 20.22
C PHE A 248 -12.61 -1.30 21.01
N VAL A 249 -13.52 -2.16 20.47
CA VAL A 249 -14.74 -2.59 21.17
C VAL A 249 -14.42 -3.30 22.48
N ALA A 250 -13.42 -4.19 22.48
CA ALA A 250 -12.99 -4.87 23.70
C ALA A 250 -12.50 -3.91 24.79
N ARG A 251 -11.96 -2.77 24.39
CA ARG A 251 -11.46 -1.75 25.31
C ARG A 251 -12.52 -0.77 25.77
N TRP A 252 -13.32 -0.24 24.84
CA TRP A 252 -14.23 0.88 25.08
C TRP A 252 -15.69 0.48 25.21
N GLY A 253 -16.06 -0.77 24.85
CA GLY A 253 -17.44 -1.26 24.88
C GLY A 253 -18.33 -0.74 23.76
N GLU A 254 -17.77 0.06 22.82
CA GLU A 254 -18.49 0.65 21.70
C GLU A 254 -17.66 0.60 20.41
N GLN A 255 -18.30 0.78 19.27
CA GLN A 255 -17.61 0.84 17.98
C GLN A 255 -16.82 2.17 17.83
N PRO A 256 -15.65 2.12 17.16
CA PRO A 256 -14.96 3.34 16.83
C PRO A 256 -15.80 4.21 15.88
N SER A 257 -15.91 5.52 16.16
CA SER A 257 -16.76 6.44 15.43
C SER A 257 -16.26 7.89 15.56
N GLY A 258 -16.92 8.80 14.84
CA GLY A 258 -16.63 10.22 14.88
C GLY A 258 -15.57 10.68 13.88
N GLU A 259 -15.39 11.99 13.77
CA GLU A 259 -14.56 12.63 12.74
C GLU A 259 -13.09 12.18 12.75
N PHE A 260 -12.54 11.90 13.93
CA PHE A 260 -11.17 11.41 14.02
C PHE A 260 -11.05 9.97 13.50
N TYR A 261 -12.03 9.11 13.83
CA TYR A 261 -12.07 7.76 13.28
C TYR A 261 -12.29 7.78 11.76
N ASP A 262 -13.14 8.66 11.24
CA ASP A 262 -13.35 8.81 9.79
C ASP A 262 -12.06 9.18 9.08
N ALA A 263 -11.28 10.10 9.65
CA ALA A 263 -9.96 10.47 9.13
C ALA A 263 -8.97 9.30 9.18
N TYR A 264 -8.95 8.52 10.27
CA TYR A 264 -8.16 7.29 10.36
C TYR A 264 -8.60 6.26 9.32
N ASN A 265 -9.90 6.01 9.20
CA ASN A 265 -10.49 5.04 8.29
C ASN A 265 -10.19 5.39 6.82
N LEU A 266 -10.31 6.67 6.46
CA LEU A 266 -9.93 7.16 5.14
C LEU A 266 -8.48 6.79 4.80
N ILE A 267 -7.55 7.12 5.68
CA ILE A 267 -6.13 6.90 5.45
C ILE A 267 -5.79 5.41 5.43
N ILE A 268 -6.36 4.62 6.33
CA ILE A 268 -6.04 3.19 6.38
C ILE A 268 -6.59 2.42 5.18
N LYS A 269 -7.78 2.75 4.69
CA LYS A 269 -8.35 2.18 3.46
C LYS A 269 -7.42 2.40 2.27
N GLN A 270 -7.03 3.65 2.04
CA GLN A 270 -6.11 4.00 0.95
C GLN A 270 -4.78 3.27 1.09
N ARG A 271 -4.23 3.26 2.30
CA ARG A 271 -2.96 2.58 2.54
C ARG A 271 -3.03 1.07 2.30
N SER A 272 -4.08 0.42 2.77
CA SER A 272 -4.26 -1.02 2.62
C SER A 272 -4.44 -1.41 1.15
N SER A 273 -5.18 -0.62 0.37
CA SER A 273 -5.36 -0.84 -1.06
C SER A 273 -4.13 -0.48 -1.90
N MET A 274 -3.28 0.46 -1.44
CA MET A 274 -2.17 0.99 -2.23
C MET A 274 -0.78 0.50 -1.80
N GLY A 275 -0.70 -0.41 -0.85
CA GLY A 275 0.59 -0.80 -0.26
C GLY A 275 1.61 -1.36 -1.26
N LYS A 276 1.14 -2.08 -2.27
CA LYS A 276 1.93 -2.63 -3.39
C LYS A 276 1.06 -2.82 -4.64
N SER A 277 0.19 -1.89 -4.89
CA SER A 277 -0.62 -1.89 -6.10
C SER A 277 0.23 -1.62 -7.32
N VAL A 278 -0.16 -2.17 -8.44
CA VAL A 278 0.52 -2.00 -9.72
C VAL A 278 -0.43 -1.33 -10.69
N TYR A 279 0.01 -0.21 -11.23
CA TYR A 279 -0.75 0.62 -12.15
C TYR A 279 -0.05 0.75 -13.48
N THR A 280 -0.82 1.05 -14.50
CA THR A 280 -0.34 1.46 -15.83
C THR A 280 -1.15 2.66 -16.31
N MET A 281 -0.84 3.18 -17.50
CA MET A 281 -1.61 4.24 -18.12
C MET A 281 -3.08 3.83 -18.28
N LYS A 282 -3.98 4.82 -18.26
CA LYS A 282 -5.39 4.58 -18.53
C LYS A 282 -5.60 4.08 -19.97
N ASN A 283 -6.45 3.08 -20.13
CA ASN A 283 -6.72 2.39 -21.41
C ASN A 283 -5.45 1.80 -22.04
N ASN A 284 -4.57 1.20 -21.22
CA ASN A 284 -3.36 0.57 -21.73
C ASN A 284 -3.70 -0.61 -22.66
N PRO A 285 -3.24 -0.61 -23.92
CA PRO A 285 -3.48 -1.73 -24.85
C PRO A 285 -2.87 -3.05 -24.37
N ASN A 286 -1.86 -3.00 -23.50
CA ASN A 286 -1.19 -4.17 -22.94
C ASN A 286 -1.79 -4.64 -21.61
N LYS A 287 -2.87 -4.02 -21.10
CA LYS A 287 -3.50 -4.35 -19.83
C LYS A 287 -3.82 -5.84 -19.72
N GLU A 288 -4.45 -6.39 -20.75
CA GLU A 288 -4.90 -7.79 -20.79
C GLU A 288 -3.75 -8.78 -20.65
N ILE A 289 -2.65 -8.57 -21.39
CA ILE A 289 -1.51 -9.49 -21.34
C ILE A 289 -0.76 -9.41 -20.00
N LEU A 290 -0.69 -8.21 -19.41
CA LEU A 290 -0.11 -8.02 -18.09
C LEU A 290 -0.93 -8.76 -17.02
N ILE A 291 -2.25 -8.63 -17.03
CA ILE A 291 -3.16 -9.33 -16.10
C ILE A 291 -3.08 -10.84 -16.31
N LYS A 292 -3.11 -11.30 -17.55
CA LYS A 292 -3.04 -12.72 -17.88
C LYS A 292 -1.75 -13.35 -17.37
N ALA A 293 -0.60 -12.73 -17.64
CA ALA A 293 0.68 -13.23 -17.16
C ALA A 293 0.77 -13.22 -15.63
N TRP A 294 0.14 -12.26 -14.95
CA TRP A 294 0.05 -12.26 -13.49
C TRP A 294 -0.83 -13.39 -12.97
N ASN A 295 -2.01 -13.63 -13.59
CA ASN A 295 -2.85 -14.78 -13.26
C ASN A 295 -2.10 -16.11 -13.41
N ASP A 296 -1.27 -16.26 -14.45
CA ASP A 296 -0.43 -17.44 -14.63
C ASP A 296 0.61 -17.62 -13.51
N VAL A 297 1.11 -16.51 -12.94
CA VAL A 297 1.95 -16.60 -11.73
C VAL A 297 1.16 -17.14 -10.55
N LEU A 298 -0.07 -16.64 -10.34
CA LEU A 298 -0.91 -17.05 -9.22
C LEU A 298 -1.40 -18.50 -9.35
N ALA A 299 -1.61 -18.98 -10.58
CA ALA A 299 -1.96 -20.35 -10.89
C ALA A 299 -0.78 -21.34 -10.76
N ASP A 300 0.45 -20.84 -10.86
CA ASP A 300 1.66 -21.67 -10.76
C ASP A 300 2.00 -21.99 -9.30
N LYS A 301 1.78 -23.25 -8.90
CA LYS A 301 2.00 -23.71 -7.53
C LYS A 301 3.45 -23.52 -7.04
N GLU A 302 4.44 -23.72 -7.91
CA GLU A 302 5.85 -23.55 -7.55
C GLU A 302 6.21 -22.06 -7.42
N ALA A 303 5.74 -21.21 -8.34
CA ALA A 303 5.90 -19.77 -8.20
C ALA A 303 5.27 -19.26 -6.90
N MET A 304 4.04 -19.67 -6.60
CA MET A 304 3.34 -19.28 -5.38
C MET A 304 3.99 -19.81 -4.10
N LYS A 305 4.56 -21.00 -4.11
CA LYS A 305 5.34 -21.54 -2.99
C LYS A 305 6.56 -20.64 -2.70
N VAL A 306 7.28 -20.24 -3.75
CA VAL A 306 8.41 -19.30 -3.62
C VAL A 306 7.94 -17.94 -3.09
N LEU A 307 6.90 -17.38 -3.67
CA LEU A 307 6.36 -16.07 -3.26
C LEU A 307 5.86 -16.08 -1.81
N LYS A 308 5.10 -17.08 -1.40
CA LYS A 308 4.64 -17.23 0.00
C LYS A 308 5.80 -17.33 0.98
N LYS A 309 6.86 -18.04 0.63
CA LYS A 309 8.07 -18.16 1.46
C LYS A 309 8.83 -16.83 1.57
N LYS A 310 8.95 -16.07 0.48
CA LYS A 310 9.75 -14.83 0.40
C LYS A 310 8.99 -13.60 0.87
N LEU A 311 7.74 -13.49 0.50
CA LEU A 311 6.94 -12.29 0.66
C LEU A 311 5.87 -12.42 1.76
N GLY A 312 5.37 -13.61 2.03
CA GLY A 312 4.26 -13.86 2.93
C GLY A 312 2.97 -14.18 2.20
N LYS A 313 1.86 -14.19 2.94
CA LYS A 313 0.53 -14.39 2.38
C LYS A 313 -0.10 -13.05 2.05
N TYR A 314 -0.74 -12.97 0.91
CA TYR A 314 -1.47 -11.80 0.44
C TYR A 314 -2.79 -12.22 -0.16
N ASP A 315 -3.77 -11.34 -0.08
CA ASP A 315 -4.98 -11.42 -0.89
C ASP A 315 -4.71 -10.66 -2.21
N TRP A 316 -4.76 -11.41 -3.30
CA TRP A 316 -4.42 -10.90 -4.64
C TRP A 316 -5.69 -10.55 -5.39
N LYS A 317 -5.80 -9.31 -5.83
CA LYS A 317 -6.89 -8.83 -6.68
C LYS A 317 -6.32 -8.35 -8.00
N LEU A 318 -6.94 -8.73 -9.11
CA LEU A 318 -6.42 -8.43 -10.45
C LEU A 318 -7.50 -7.81 -11.34
N GLY A 319 -7.07 -7.06 -12.33
CA GLY A 319 -7.92 -6.53 -13.38
C GLY A 319 -9.10 -5.72 -12.86
N ASP A 320 -10.29 -6.07 -13.28
CA ASP A 320 -11.51 -5.33 -12.96
C ASP A 320 -11.87 -5.37 -11.46
N GLU A 321 -11.57 -6.48 -10.77
CA GLU A 321 -11.74 -6.56 -9.32
C GLU A 321 -10.81 -5.55 -8.61
N ALA A 322 -9.54 -5.51 -9.02
CA ALA A 322 -8.57 -4.56 -8.48
C ALA A 322 -8.94 -3.11 -8.82
N GLN A 323 -9.40 -2.85 -10.03
CA GLN A 323 -9.87 -1.55 -10.47
C GLN A 323 -11.07 -1.07 -9.64
N THR A 324 -12.06 -1.95 -9.45
CA THR A 324 -13.26 -1.65 -8.65
C THR A 324 -12.92 -1.28 -7.22
N ILE A 325 -12.03 -2.04 -6.57
CA ILE A 325 -11.57 -1.72 -5.20
C ILE A 325 -10.87 -0.35 -5.18
N THR A 326 -9.99 -0.08 -6.15
CA THR A 326 -9.31 1.21 -6.26
C THR A 326 -10.32 2.35 -6.38
N GLU A 327 -11.29 2.22 -7.27
CA GLU A 327 -12.34 3.25 -7.48
C GLU A 327 -13.17 3.47 -6.22
N LYS A 328 -13.63 2.41 -5.55
CA LYS A 328 -14.42 2.52 -4.32
C LYS A 328 -13.65 3.16 -3.16
N VAL A 329 -12.39 2.76 -2.98
CA VAL A 329 -11.53 3.34 -1.93
C VAL A 329 -11.28 4.84 -2.17
N TRP A 330 -11.11 5.24 -3.44
CA TRP A 330 -10.87 6.64 -3.78
C TRP A 330 -12.15 7.48 -3.84
N ALA A 331 -13.30 6.89 -4.14
CA ALA A 331 -14.60 7.58 -4.06
C ALA A 331 -14.98 8.02 -2.65
N THR A 332 -14.35 7.47 -1.61
CA THR A 332 -14.60 7.84 -0.20
C THR A 332 -13.86 9.11 0.24
N LEU A 333 -13.22 9.83 -0.67
CA LEU A 333 -12.59 11.12 -0.39
C LEU A 333 -13.67 12.18 -0.10
N ASN A 334 -13.99 12.30 1.19
CA ASN A 334 -14.83 13.38 1.68
C ASN A 334 -13.93 14.59 2.03
N PRO A 335 -14.18 15.81 1.49
CA PRO A 335 -13.39 17.00 1.77
C PRO A 335 -13.23 17.30 3.26
N ASP A 336 -14.30 17.20 4.05
CA ASP A 336 -14.25 17.48 5.49
C ASP A 336 -13.36 16.49 6.24
N THR A 337 -13.52 15.20 5.96
CA THR A 337 -12.65 14.15 6.52
C THR A 337 -11.19 14.41 6.14
N TYR A 338 -10.97 14.92 4.94
CA TYR A 338 -9.64 15.25 4.46
C TYR A 338 -9.02 16.46 5.17
N LEU A 339 -9.84 17.49 5.48
CA LEU A 339 -9.42 18.62 6.30
C LEU A 339 -8.97 18.14 7.69
N ASN A 340 -9.68 17.21 8.29
CA ASN A 340 -9.28 16.61 9.56
C ASN A 340 -7.92 15.88 9.48
N VAL A 341 -7.65 15.15 8.39
CA VAL A 341 -6.32 14.56 8.15
C VAL A 341 -5.23 15.64 8.07
N ILE A 342 -5.49 16.76 7.39
CA ILE A 342 -4.56 17.89 7.31
C ILE A 342 -4.30 18.48 8.69
N LYS A 343 -5.36 18.74 9.45
CA LYS A 343 -5.28 19.27 10.82
C LYS A 343 -4.44 18.38 11.72
N ILE A 344 -4.69 17.07 11.69
CA ILE A 344 -3.92 16.09 12.45
C ILE A 344 -2.43 16.14 12.04
N ARG A 345 -2.11 16.16 10.76
CA ARG A 345 -0.73 16.23 10.26
C ARG A 345 -0.03 17.51 10.71
N GLN A 346 -0.69 18.65 10.61
CA GLN A 346 -0.15 19.95 11.05
C GLN A 346 0.12 19.97 12.54
N ALA A 347 -0.75 19.34 13.35
CA ALA A 347 -0.58 19.22 14.79
C ALA A 347 0.72 18.50 15.20
N PHE A 348 1.25 17.63 14.31
CA PHE A 348 2.52 16.93 14.49
C PHE A 348 3.70 17.56 13.72
N GLY A 349 3.54 18.82 13.30
CA GLY A 349 4.61 19.62 12.69
C GLY A 349 4.90 19.25 11.23
N GLU A 350 3.98 18.57 10.55
CA GLU A 350 4.11 18.34 9.12
C GLU A 350 3.57 19.53 8.31
N LYS A 351 4.26 19.86 7.21
CA LYS A 351 3.78 20.83 6.22
C LYS A 351 2.72 20.16 5.34
N ALA A 352 1.51 20.04 5.85
CA ALA A 352 0.36 19.53 5.11
C ALA A 352 -0.46 20.70 4.56
N LYS A 353 -0.93 20.58 3.31
CA LYS A 353 -1.83 21.54 2.67
C LYS A 353 -2.94 20.77 1.96
N ILE A 354 -4.11 21.34 1.95
CA ILE A 354 -5.21 20.83 1.14
C ILE A 354 -4.88 21.04 -0.33
N ARG A 355 -5.29 20.11 -1.15
CA ARG A 355 -5.22 20.24 -2.60
C ARG A 355 -6.31 21.23 -3.06
N PRO A 356 -6.01 22.13 -4.01
CA PRO A 356 -6.99 23.13 -4.47
C PRO A 356 -8.32 22.51 -4.90
N GLU A 357 -8.27 21.37 -5.59
CA GLU A 357 -9.44 20.65 -6.08
C GLU A 357 -10.28 19.95 -5.00
N LEU A 358 -9.82 19.95 -3.75
CA LEU A 358 -10.56 19.44 -2.58
C LEU A 358 -10.92 20.58 -1.61
N ALA A 359 -10.56 21.81 -1.96
CA ALA A 359 -10.87 23.01 -1.16
C ALA A 359 -12.13 23.72 -1.62
N GLU A 360 -12.66 23.35 -2.79
CA GLU A 360 -13.91 23.82 -3.39
C GLU A 360 -15.07 22.89 -3.03
#